data_fcfbd2f155d76e2bd93a4a09ed4c9dd3
#
_entry.id   fcfbd2f155d76e2bd93a4a09ed4c9dd3
#
_cell.length_a   1.000
_cell.length_b   1.000
_cell.length_c   1.000
_cell.angle_alpha   90.00
_cell.angle_beta   90.00
_cell.angle_gamma   90.00
#
_symmetry.space_group_name_H-M   'P 1'
#
loop_
_entity.id
_entity.type
_entity.pdbx_description
1 polymer ?
#
loop_
_entity_poly.entity_id
_entity_poly.type
_entity_poly.pdbx_seq_one_letter_code
_entity_poly.pdbx_strand_id
1 'polypeptide(L)'
;MAYSYESSELPYELQNIYTPDFFLANGVVVEVKGLFSSEDRRKMVAVKNQHPKVDLRICFMDARKKLSKAPGSITYGQWATRHGFVWSSGRIPTEWLTNEQVHPT
;
A
#
# COMPACT_ATOMS: atom_id res chain seq x y z
N MET A 1 -1.42 1.85 -20.42
CA MET A 1 -1.57 2.11 -19.03
C MET A 1 -0.46 3.01 -18.54
N ALA A 2 -0.79 4.00 -17.79
CA ALA A 2 0.18 5.01 -17.44
C ALA A 2 0.35 5.11 -15.95
N TYR A 3 1.59 5.09 -15.54
CA TYR A 3 1.93 5.37 -14.15
C TYR A 3 3.33 5.92 -14.10
N SER A 4 3.59 6.68 -13.07
CA SER A 4 4.92 7.20 -12.79
C SER A 4 5.60 6.31 -11.78
N TYR A 5 6.91 6.24 -11.89
CA TYR A 5 7.70 5.37 -11.06
C TYR A 5 8.81 6.21 -10.45
N GLU A 6 8.84 6.26 -9.13
CA GLU A 6 9.91 6.92 -8.40
C GLU A 6 10.02 8.40 -8.61
N SER A 7 9.03 9.04 -9.19
CA SER A 7 9.21 10.44 -9.52
C SER A 7 8.69 11.39 -8.46
N SER A 8 8.00 10.89 -7.44
CA SER A 8 7.39 11.74 -6.43
C SER A 8 7.66 11.21 -5.04
N GLU A 9 7.63 12.10 -4.07
CA GLU A 9 7.93 11.77 -2.69
C GLU A 9 6.83 12.32 -1.81
N LEU A 10 6.53 11.58 -0.74
CA LEU A 10 5.54 12.00 0.25
C LEU A 10 6.23 12.12 1.60
N PRO A 11 6.30 13.32 2.18
CA PRO A 11 6.88 13.46 3.50
C PRO A 11 6.02 12.79 4.57
N TYR A 12 6.65 12.34 5.62
CA TYR A 12 5.93 11.79 6.76
C TYR A 12 6.69 12.14 8.04
N GLU A 13 6.09 11.83 9.16
CA GLU A 13 6.63 12.28 10.45
C GLU A 13 8.08 11.85 10.61
N LEU A 14 8.79 12.47 11.52
CA LEU A 14 10.23 12.33 11.71
C LEU A 14 11.02 12.92 10.55
N GLN A 15 10.34 13.69 9.72
CA GLN A 15 10.94 14.39 8.60
C GLN A 15 11.63 13.46 7.62
N ASN A 16 11.14 12.24 7.54
CA ASN A 16 11.57 11.30 6.53
C ASN A 16 10.77 11.52 5.25
N ILE A 17 11.27 10.92 4.19
CA ILE A 17 10.62 11.01 2.89
C ILE A 17 10.25 9.60 2.47
N TYR A 18 9.01 9.45 2.04
CA TYR A 18 8.50 8.19 1.56
C TYR A 18 8.37 8.24 0.04
N THR A 19 9.03 7.32 -0.62
CA THR A 19 8.94 7.19 -2.07
C THR A 19 8.24 5.88 -2.37
N PRO A 20 6.97 5.93 -2.78
CA PRO A 20 6.25 4.69 -3.10
C PRO A 20 6.78 4.04 -4.36
N ASP A 21 6.46 2.75 -4.53
CA ASP A 21 6.91 2.03 -5.70
C ASP A 21 6.25 2.54 -6.98
N PHE A 22 4.96 2.87 -6.91
CA PHE A 22 4.24 3.32 -8.10
C PHE A 22 3.28 4.46 -7.78
N PHE A 23 3.27 5.46 -8.65
CA PHE A 23 2.19 6.44 -8.74
C PHE A 23 1.45 6.14 -10.02
N LEU A 24 0.20 5.75 -9.91
CA LEU A 24 -0.59 5.42 -11.08
C LEU A 24 -1.24 6.66 -11.67
N ALA A 25 -1.56 6.60 -12.96
CA ALA A 25 -2.12 7.75 -13.65
C ALA A 25 -3.44 8.22 -13.04
N ASN A 26 -4.17 7.32 -12.40
CA ASN A 26 -5.45 7.64 -11.79
C ASN A 26 -5.32 8.16 -10.37
N GLY A 27 -4.10 8.40 -9.91
CA GLY A 27 -3.87 8.94 -8.57
C GLY A 27 -3.68 7.90 -7.48
N VAL A 28 -3.82 6.63 -7.80
CA VAL A 28 -3.59 5.56 -6.83
C VAL A 28 -2.08 5.42 -6.61
N VAL A 29 -1.69 5.25 -5.36
CA VAL A 29 -0.30 5.05 -4.97
C VAL A 29 -0.17 3.63 -4.46
N VAL A 30 0.79 2.88 -4.97
CA VAL A 30 0.94 1.47 -4.64
C VAL A 30 2.31 1.20 -4.05
N GLU A 31 2.31 0.49 -2.94
CA GLU A 31 3.52 -0.02 -2.32
C GLU A 31 3.53 -1.54 -2.46
N VAL A 32 4.64 -2.10 -2.96
CA VAL A 32 4.78 -3.55 -3.13
C VAL A 32 5.63 -4.09 -1.99
N LYS A 33 5.15 -5.12 -1.31
CA LYS A 33 5.84 -5.66 -0.14
C LYS A 33 5.98 -7.18 -0.22
N GLY A 34 7.21 -7.65 -0.14
CA GLY A 34 7.48 -9.08 0.07
C GLY A 34 7.46 -9.41 1.55
N LEU A 35 8.32 -8.77 2.32
CA LEU A 35 8.29 -8.83 3.78
C LEU A 35 7.67 -7.55 4.30
N PHE A 36 7.02 -7.64 5.43
CA PHE A 36 6.27 -6.52 5.96
C PHE A 36 6.62 -6.38 7.44
N SER A 37 7.74 -5.75 7.71
CA SER A 37 8.28 -5.62 9.06
C SER A 37 7.44 -4.65 9.89
N SER A 38 7.70 -4.64 11.19
CA SER A 38 7.03 -3.67 12.06
C SER A 38 7.38 -2.25 11.68
N GLU A 39 8.58 -2.03 11.19
CA GLU A 39 8.99 -0.70 10.74
C GLU A 39 8.21 -0.30 9.49
N ASP A 40 8.05 -1.24 8.55
CA ASP A 40 7.23 -1.01 7.36
C ASP A 40 5.80 -0.64 7.75
N ARG A 41 5.23 -1.39 8.69
CA ARG A 41 3.86 -1.15 9.11
C ARG A 41 3.69 0.23 9.73
N ARG A 42 4.64 0.62 10.57
CA ARG A 42 4.61 1.94 11.20
C ARG A 42 4.70 3.04 10.16
N LYS A 43 5.58 2.85 9.17
CA LYS A 43 5.73 3.83 8.10
C LYS A 43 4.45 3.96 7.29
N MET A 44 3.82 2.86 6.93
CA MET A 44 2.60 2.90 6.12
C MET A 44 1.48 3.64 6.85
N VAL A 45 1.35 3.38 8.15
CA VAL A 45 0.32 4.08 8.94
C VAL A 45 0.63 5.56 9.02
N ALA A 46 1.89 5.92 9.23
CA ALA A 46 2.28 7.33 9.31
C ALA A 46 1.98 8.06 8.01
N VAL A 47 2.34 7.47 6.87
CA VAL A 47 2.08 8.09 5.58
C VAL A 47 0.58 8.23 5.35
N LYS A 48 -0.19 7.20 5.66
CA LYS A 48 -1.63 7.25 5.48
C LYS A 48 -2.26 8.36 6.33
N ASN A 49 -1.81 8.49 7.56
CA ASN A 49 -2.37 9.50 8.47
C ASN A 49 -1.99 10.92 8.06
N GLN A 50 -0.81 11.09 7.51
CA GLN A 50 -0.34 12.43 7.15
C GLN A 50 -0.77 12.84 5.75
N HIS A 51 -1.22 11.90 4.95
CA HIS A 51 -1.71 12.18 3.60
C HIS A 51 -3.08 11.51 3.40
N PRO A 52 -4.09 11.93 4.16
CA PRO A 52 -5.37 11.21 4.18
C PRO A 52 -6.12 11.25 2.85
N LYS A 53 -5.76 12.16 1.96
CA LYS A 53 -6.41 12.23 0.66
C LYS A 53 -5.73 11.38 -0.38
N VAL A 54 -4.58 10.79 -0.06
CA VAL A 54 -3.87 9.93 -0.99
C VAL A 54 -4.44 8.52 -0.90
N ASP A 55 -4.73 7.93 -2.03
CA ASP A 55 -5.23 6.56 -2.10
C ASP A 55 -4.04 5.61 -2.11
N LEU A 56 -3.56 5.27 -0.91
CA LEU A 56 -2.37 4.46 -0.72
C LEU A 56 -2.79 3.00 -0.55
N ARG A 57 -2.33 2.16 -1.45
CA ARG A 57 -2.66 0.74 -1.46
C ARG A 57 -1.41 -0.11 -1.36
N ILE A 58 -1.58 -1.35 -0.91
CA ILE A 58 -0.46 -2.25 -0.71
C ILE A 58 -0.67 -3.50 -1.55
N CYS A 59 0.35 -3.88 -2.32
CA CYS A 59 0.37 -5.14 -3.04
C CYS A 59 1.37 -6.05 -2.35
N PHE A 60 0.88 -7.04 -1.61
CA PHE A 60 1.74 -8.00 -0.95
C PHE A 60 2.11 -9.10 -1.95
N MET A 61 3.34 -9.59 -1.88
CA MET A 61 3.70 -10.77 -2.65
C MET A 61 2.92 -11.98 -2.16
N ASP A 62 2.70 -12.07 -0.86
CA ASP A 62 1.87 -13.12 -0.28
C ASP A 62 1.21 -12.58 0.99
N ALA A 63 -0.05 -12.17 0.85
CA ALA A 63 -0.78 -11.56 1.97
C ALA A 63 -1.15 -12.55 3.05
N ARG A 64 -0.95 -13.85 2.83
CA ARG A 64 -1.24 -14.87 3.82
C ARG A 64 -0.16 -15.01 4.86
N LYS A 65 1.01 -14.40 4.64
CA LYS A 65 2.09 -14.46 5.62
C LYS A 65 1.65 -13.79 6.91
N LYS A 66 2.09 -14.34 8.03
CA LYS A 66 1.74 -13.80 9.33
C LYS A 66 2.75 -12.77 9.76
N LEU A 67 2.30 -11.84 10.60
CA LEU A 67 3.18 -10.76 11.08
C LEU A 67 4.30 -11.29 11.95
N SER A 68 4.07 -12.38 12.67
CA SER A 68 5.07 -12.95 13.54
C SER A 68 4.81 -14.44 13.70
N LYS A 69 5.71 -15.12 14.40
CA LYS A 69 5.55 -16.55 14.70
C LYS A 69 4.71 -16.79 15.92
N ALA A 70 4.28 -15.75 16.61
CA ALA A 70 3.50 -15.90 17.83
C ALA A 70 2.16 -16.56 17.51
N PRO A 71 1.66 -17.41 18.42
CA PRO A 71 0.33 -17.97 18.25
C PRO A 71 -0.69 -16.85 18.17
N GLY A 72 -1.65 -16.97 17.26
CA GLY A 72 -2.67 -15.97 17.10
C GLY A 72 -2.25 -14.77 16.28
N SER A 73 -1.03 -14.75 15.73
CA SER A 73 -0.61 -13.65 14.87
C SER A 73 -1.51 -13.57 13.63
N ILE A 74 -1.87 -12.34 13.26
CA ILE A 74 -2.69 -12.13 12.07
C ILE A 74 -1.80 -12.06 10.84
N THR A 75 -2.44 -12.17 9.67
CA THR A 75 -1.73 -12.12 8.41
C THR A 75 -1.51 -10.68 7.96
N TYR A 76 -0.65 -10.51 6.95
CA TYR A 76 -0.43 -9.21 6.33
C TYR A 76 -1.75 -8.62 5.83
N GLY A 77 -2.55 -9.43 5.13
CA GLY A 77 -3.83 -8.95 4.61
C GLY A 77 -4.79 -8.53 5.71
N GLN A 78 -4.85 -9.32 6.78
CA GLN A 78 -5.72 -8.97 7.90
C GLN A 78 -5.28 -7.66 8.55
N TRP A 79 -3.98 -7.46 8.68
CA TRP A 79 -3.46 -6.20 9.22
C TRP A 79 -3.89 -5.03 8.34
N ALA A 80 -3.71 -5.19 7.01
CA ALA A 80 -4.05 -4.11 6.09
C ALA A 80 -5.54 -3.77 6.15
N THR A 81 -6.39 -4.79 6.23
CA THR A 81 -7.82 -4.56 6.36
C THR A 81 -8.15 -3.82 7.64
N ARG A 82 -7.53 -4.22 8.75
CA ARG A 82 -7.79 -3.56 10.04
C ARG A 82 -7.39 -2.10 10.04
N HIS A 83 -6.37 -1.76 9.26
CA HIS A 83 -5.87 -0.39 9.20
C HIS A 83 -6.44 0.40 8.03
N GLY A 84 -7.43 -0.17 7.34
CA GLY A 84 -8.15 0.59 6.32
C GLY A 84 -7.44 0.70 4.98
N PHE A 85 -6.46 -0.16 4.72
CA PHE A 85 -5.78 -0.17 3.43
C PHE A 85 -6.50 -1.07 2.45
N VAL A 86 -6.59 -0.63 1.20
CA VAL A 86 -6.93 -1.52 0.09
C VAL A 86 -5.65 -2.29 -0.27
N TRP A 87 -5.78 -3.58 -0.48
CA TRP A 87 -4.59 -4.40 -0.73
C TRP A 87 -4.90 -5.53 -1.70
N SER A 88 -3.82 -6.09 -2.24
CA SER A 88 -3.90 -7.27 -3.10
C SER A 88 -2.79 -8.24 -2.73
N SER A 89 -2.86 -9.44 -3.27
CA SER A 89 -1.87 -10.47 -3.02
C SER A 89 -1.41 -11.05 -4.35
N GLY A 90 -0.12 -11.09 -4.56
CA GLY A 90 0.49 -11.70 -5.71
C GLY A 90 0.78 -10.78 -6.87
N ARG A 91 -0.05 -9.79 -7.09
CA ARG A 91 0.13 -8.84 -8.19
C ARG A 91 -0.74 -7.63 -7.99
N ILE A 92 -0.45 -6.58 -8.74
CA ILE A 92 -1.29 -5.39 -8.76
C ILE A 92 -2.48 -5.70 -9.66
N PRO A 93 -3.71 -5.63 -9.14
CA PRO A 93 -4.88 -5.93 -9.95
C PRO A 93 -5.01 -4.97 -11.13
N THR A 94 -5.45 -5.48 -12.25
CA THR A 94 -5.62 -4.67 -13.44
C THR A 94 -6.56 -3.49 -13.19
N GLU A 95 -7.60 -3.70 -12.40
CA GLU A 95 -8.56 -2.64 -12.15
C GLU A 95 -7.97 -1.46 -11.39
N TRP A 96 -6.82 -1.64 -10.71
CA TRP A 96 -6.14 -0.50 -10.08
C TRP A 96 -5.46 0.39 -11.12
N LEU A 97 -5.24 -0.12 -12.31
CA LEU A 97 -4.44 0.55 -13.33
C LEU A 97 -5.27 1.32 -14.32
N THR A 98 -6.59 1.20 -14.26
CA THR A 98 -7.46 1.84 -15.25
C THR A 98 -8.44 2.75 -14.56
N ASN A 99 -8.80 3.84 -15.22
CA ASN A 99 -9.79 4.75 -14.70
C ASN A 99 -11.20 4.24 -14.88
N GLU A 100 -11.40 3.32 -15.77
CA GLU A 100 -12.75 2.78 -15.99
C GLU A 100 -13.28 2.11 -14.75
N GLN A 101 -12.38 1.60 -13.91
CA GLN A 101 -12.80 0.93 -12.70
C GLN A 101 -13.40 1.88 -11.68
N VAL A 102 -13.11 3.14 -11.80
CA VAL A 102 -13.62 4.14 -10.90
C VAL A 102 -15.03 4.51 -11.26
N HIS A 103 -15.46 4.14 -12.45
CA HIS A 103 -16.77 4.50 -12.95
C HIS A 103 -17.61 3.27 -13.10
N PRO A 104 -18.27 2.88 -12.04
CA PRO A 104 -19.18 1.77 -12.15
C PRO A 104 -20.34 2.24 -12.98
N THR A 105 -20.25 2.06 -14.16
CA THR A 105 -21.29 2.54 -15.05
C THR A 105 -22.47 1.62 -15.04
#